data_ba56d9e71d278359e6ecb755eaf8396c
#
_entry.id   ba56d9e71d278359e6ecb755eaf8396c
#
_cell.length_a   1.000
_cell.length_b   1.000
_cell.length_c   1.000
_cell.angle_alpha   90.00
_cell.angle_beta   90.00
_cell.angle_gamma   90.00
#
_symmetry.space_group_name_H-M   'P 1'
#
loop_
_entity.id
_entity.type
_entity.pdbx_description
1 polymer ?
#
loop_
_entity_poly.entity_id
_entity_poly.type
_entity_poly.pdbx_seq_one_letter_code
_entity_poly.pdbx_strand_id
1 'polypeptide(L)'
;SYLCHPSMANNELSGPAVLINLAQYVKNLKNRKYSYRFVVLPETIGSICYINKFKNQLKNNIICGFNLSCVGDNNSYSHIQSKNQNTLADQALSSAIIGKKNFKTYSFLERGSDERQYCSPLINLPLCGFSRSKYHEFKEYHTDKDNLNFISKEGLENSIDVMKSIIDSFESSLFPKSNFFCEPMMSKRNMYPTTSMNNGYTSDVLLRRDVIAYSDGKTDIFTII
;
A
#
# COMPACT_ATOMS: atom_id res chain seq x y z
N SER A 1 -10.99 2.73 5.26
CA SER A 1 -12.20 2.35 4.52
C SER A 1 -13.43 3.04 5.09
N TYR A 2 -14.55 2.94 4.41
CA TYR A 2 -15.80 3.65 4.74
C TYR A 2 -17.03 2.75 4.58
N LEU A 3 -18.17 3.23 5.07
CA LEU A 3 -19.50 2.70 4.86
C LEU A 3 -20.41 3.84 4.40
N CYS A 4 -21.05 3.70 3.25
CA CYS A 4 -21.91 4.71 2.63
C CYS A 4 -23.19 4.13 2.04
N HIS A 5 -23.08 3.23 1.06
CA HIS A 5 -24.18 2.66 0.32
C HIS A 5 -24.59 1.30 0.90
N PRO A 6 -25.80 1.15 1.45
CA PRO A 6 -26.23 -0.11 2.04
C PRO A 6 -26.18 -1.27 1.04
N SER A 7 -25.81 -2.45 1.53
CA SER A 7 -25.86 -3.74 0.82
C SER A 7 -24.94 -3.88 -0.40
N MET A 8 -24.00 -2.96 -0.64
CA MET A 8 -23.01 -3.11 -1.70
C MET A 8 -21.81 -3.92 -1.21
N ALA A 9 -21.55 -5.04 -1.88
CA ALA A 9 -20.54 -5.99 -1.43
C ALA A 9 -19.12 -5.53 -1.73
N ASN A 10 -18.84 -5.11 -2.97
CA ASN A 10 -17.50 -4.68 -3.37
C ASN A 10 -17.21 -3.26 -2.92
N ASN A 11 -18.12 -2.33 -3.19
CA ASN A 11 -17.93 -0.92 -2.88
C ASN A 11 -17.78 -0.66 -1.38
N GLU A 12 -18.62 -1.29 -0.54
CA GLU A 12 -18.77 -0.94 0.88
C GLU A 12 -18.21 -1.99 1.84
N LEU A 13 -18.58 -3.27 1.64
CA LEU A 13 -18.27 -4.30 2.63
C LEU A 13 -16.88 -4.90 2.48
N SER A 14 -16.33 -4.91 1.27
CA SER A 14 -15.03 -5.53 1.00
C SER A 14 -13.90 -4.84 1.77
N GLY A 15 -13.89 -3.51 1.82
CA GLY A 15 -12.89 -2.73 2.53
C GLY A 15 -12.85 -3.02 4.04
N PRO A 16 -13.94 -2.91 4.78
CA PRO A 16 -14.01 -3.29 6.18
C PRO A 16 -13.63 -4.75 6.42
N ALA A 17 -14.04 -5.69 5.56
CA ALA A 17 -13.68 -7.11 5.67
C ALA A 17 -12.17 -7.32 5.58
N VAL A 18 -11.50 -6.66 4.62
CA VAL A 18 -10.03 -6.66 4.50
C VAL A 18 -9.40 -6.03 5.73
N LEU A 19 -9.89 -4.87 6.21
CA LEU A 19 -9.36 -4.19 7.39
C LEU A 19 -9.41 -5.03 8.66
N ILE A 20 -10.49 -5.80 8.89
CA ILE A 20 -10.62 -6.69 10.05
C ILE A 20 -9.51 -7.76 10.00
N ASN A 21 -9.27 -8.37 8.85
CA ASN A 21 -8.23 -9.36 8.67
C ASN A 21 -6.82 -8.76 8.90
N LEU A 22 -6.57 -7.58 8.37
CA LEU A 22 -5.30 -6.86 8.58
C LEU A 22 -5.10 -6.46 10.05
N ALA A 23 -6.16 -6.03 10.74
CA ALA A 23 -6.09 -5.72 12.16
C ALA A 23 -5.72 -6.95 13.00
N GLN A 24 -6.30 -8.11 12.68
CA GLN A 24 -5.95 -9.37 13.30
C GLN A 24 -4.51 -9.79 12.98
N TYR A 25 -4.08 -9.62 11.73
CA TYR A 25 -2.70 -9.86 11.31
C TYR A 25 -1.72 -9.02 12.13
N VAL A 26 -1.90 -7.70 12.14
CA VAL A 26 -1.06 -6.75 12.89
C VAL A 26 -1.07 -7.03 14.39
N LYS A 27 -2.21 -7.42 14.97
CA LYS A 27 -2.30 -7.80 16.39
C LYS A 27 -1.35 -8.96 16.74
N ASN A 28 -1.15 -9.89 15.82
CA ASN A 28 -0.32 -11.09 16.02
C ASN A 28 1.17 -10.85 15.73
N LEU A 29 1.56 -9.72 15.14
CA LEU A 29 2.96 -9.37 14.93
C LEU A 29 3.68 -9.14 16.25
N LYS A 30 4.83 -9.79 16.41
CA LYS A 30 5.73 -9.57 17.55
C LYS A 30 6.69 -8.42 17.26
N ASN A 31 7.01 -7.63 18.28
CA ASN A 31 8.03 -6.56 18.19
C ASN A 31 7.78 -5.53 17.08
N ARG A 32 6.52 -5.08 16.94
CA ARG A 32 6.14 -4.07 15.94
C ARG A 32 6.95 -2.78 16.09
N LYS A 33 7.45 -2.27 14.97
CA LYS A 33 8.17 -1.00 14.87
C LYS A 33 7.23 0.20 14.73
N TYR A 34 6.05 -0.02 14.13
CA TYR A 34 5.08 1.03 13.83
C TYR A 34 3.75 0.80 14.53
N SER A 35 3.02 1.89 14.74
CA SER A 35 1.62 1.86 15.19
C SER A 35 0.70 1.89 13.97
N TYR A 36 -0.30 1.02 13.96
CA TYR A 36 -1.30 0.93 12.89
C TYR A 36 -2.65 1.41 13.39
N ARG A 37 -3.32 2.20 12.59
CA ARG A 37 -4.65 2.70 12.88
C ARG A 37 -5.62 2.25 11.79
N PHE A 38 -6.58 1.44 12.17
CA PHE A 38 -7.66 0.97 11.32
C PHE A 38 -8.88 1.84 11.56
N VAL A 39 -9.42 2.40 10.48
CA VAL A 39 -10.49 3.40 10.55
C VAL A 39 -11.61 3.00 9.59
N VAL A 40 -12.83 2.88 10.11
CA VAL A 40 -14.05 2.69 9.33
C VAL A 40 -15.02 3.80 9.72
N LEU A 41 -15.44 4.60 8.76
CA LEU A 41 -16.23 5.81 8.96
C LEU A 41 -17.32 5.91 7.88
N PRO A 42 -18.38 6.66 8.09
CA PRO A 42 -19.23 7.12 6.99
C PRO A 42 -18.39 7.90 5.98
N GLU A 43 -18.56 7.61 4.70
CA GLU A 43 -17.81 8.28 3.64
C GLU A 43 -17.99 9.80 3.71
N THR A 44 -16.98 10.56 3.35
CA THR A 44 -16.97 12.02 3.30
C THR A 44 -17.23 12.68 4.65
N ILE A 45 -18.43 12.60 5.21
CA ILE A 45 -18.78 13.27 6.49
C ILE A 45 -17.96 12.71 7.64
N GLY A 46 -17.81 11.39 7.71
CA GLY A 46 -17.02 10.74 8.77
C GLY A 46 -15.54 11.12 8.69
N SER A 47 -14.95 11.09 7.50
CA SER A 47 -13.55 11.48 7.30
C SER A 47 -13.32 12.96 7.61
N ILE A 48 -14.23 13.86 7.22
CA ILE A 48 -14.14 15.29 7.57
C ILE A 48 -14.17 15.48 9.10
N CYS A 49 -15.13 14.87 9.79
CA CYS A 49 -15.23 14.93 11.24
C CYS A 49 -14.00 14.35 11.94
N TYR A 50 -13.51 13.21 11.45
CA TYR A 50 -12.33 12.55 11.96
C TYR A 50 -11.06 13.40 11.78
N ILE A 51 -10.85 13.96 10.60
CA ILE A 51 -9.74 14.87 10.31
C ILE A 51 -9.81 16.11 11.21
N ASN A 52 -10.98 16.74 11.32
CA ASN A 52 -11.14 17.92 12.16
C ASN A 52 -10.77 17.64 13.63
N LYS A 53 -11.21 16.49 14.15
CA LYS A 53 -10.93 16.08 15.54
C LYS A 53 -9.45 15.76 15.77
N PHE A 54 -8.78 15.11 14.82
CA PHE A 54 -7.46 14.54 15.01
C PHE A 54 -6.36 15.18 14.14
N LYS A 55 -6.63 16.31 13.46
CA LYS A 55 -5.74 16.92 12.44
C LYS A 55 -4.27 17.02 12.86
N ASN A 56 -4.00 17.52 14.08
CA ASN A 56 -2.63 17.70 14.56
C ASN A 56 -1.92 16.35 14.77
N GLN A 57 -2.62 15.38 15.36
CA GLN A 57 -2.09 14.03 15.54
C GLN A 57 -1.83 13.33 14.19
N LEU A 58 -2.75 13.47 13.24
CA LEU A 58 -2.62 12.89 11.90
C LEU A 58 -1.41 13.49 11.17
N LYS A 59 -1.30 14.83 11.14
CA LYS A 59 -0.19 15.52 10.46
C LYS A 59 1.18 15.19 11.05
N ASN A 60 1.26 15.00 12.36
CA ASN A 60 2.54 14.80 13.03
C ASN A 60 2.99 13.32 13.04
N ASN A 61 2.06 12.37 12.95
CA ASN A 61 2.36 10.96 13.20
C ASN A 61 2.11 10.03 12.01
N ILE A 62 1.31 10.44 11.01
CA ILE A 62 1.02 9.58 9.86
C ILE A 62 2.16 9.68 8.85
N ILE A 63 2.86 8.58 8.64
CA ILE A 63 3.92 8.47 7.63
C ILE A 63 3.42 7.83 6.33
N CYS A 64 2.34 7.05 6.42
CA CYS A 64 1.77 6.33 5.28
C CYS A 64 0.31 5.97 5.57
N GLY A 65 -0.56 6.03 4.57
CA GLY A 65 -1.97 5.66 4.70
C GLY A 65 -2.57 5.12 3.40
N PHE A 66 -3.60 4.29 3.54
CA PHE A 66 -4.31 3.69 2.41
C PHE A 66 -5.82 3.81 2.61
N ASN A 67 -6.53 4.29 1.59
CA ASN A 67 -7.98 4.20 1.52
C ASN A 67 -8.36 2.93 0.75
N LEU A 68 -8.98 1.96 1.43
CA LEU A 68 -9.40 0.69 0.84
C LEU A 68 -10.88 0.75 0.47
N SER A 69 -11.17 0.59 -0.81
CA SER A 69 -12.52 0.62 -1.38
C SER A 69 -12.58 -0.28 -2.61
N CYS A 70 -13.66 -0.99 -2.84
CA CYS A 70 -13.80 -1.89 -3.99
C CYS A 70 -12.66 -2.93 -4.07
N VAL A 71 -12.39 -3.62 -2.97
CA VAL A 71 -11.23 -4.53 -2.84
C VAL A 71 -11.61 -6.01 -2.84
N GLY A 72 -12.82 -6.36 -3.24
CA GLY A 72 -13.35 -7.72 -3.18
C GLY A 72 -13.43 -8.48 -4.50
N ASP A 73 -13.36 -7.80 -5.65
CA ASP A 73 -13.38 -8.44 -6.96
C ASP A 73 -12.00 -8.96 -7.37
N ASN A 74 -11.91 -9.70 -8.48
CA ASN A 74 -10.66 -10.28 -8.97
C ASN A 74 -10.27 -9.83 -10.39
N ASN A 75 -10.70 -8.63 -10.82
CA ASN A 75 -10.50 -8.17 -12.19
C ASN A 75 -9.17 -7.43 -12.39
N SER A 76 -8.81 -6.53 -11.48
CA SER A 76 -7.62 -5.68 -11.62
C SER A 76 -7.00 -5.34 -10.27
N TYR A 77 -5.93 -4.55 -10.29
CA TYR A 77 -5.34 -3.87 -9.14
C TYR A 77 -5.20 -2.40 -9.49
N SER A 78 -5.80 -1.54 -8.69
CA SER A 78 -5.88 -0.10 -8.97
C SER A 78 -5.21 0.72 -7.87
N HIS A 79 -4.26 1.56 -8.26
CA HIS A 79 -3.60 2.54 -7.42
C HIS A 79 -4.10 3.92 -7.78
N ILE A 80 -4.84 4.57 -6.89
CA ILE A 80 -5.23 5.97 -7.02
C ILE A 80 -4.20 6.78 -6.25
N GLN A 81 -3.36 7.51 -6.97
CA GLN A 81 -2.21 8.21 -6.39
C GLN A 81 -2.64 9.25 -5.35
N SER A 82 -1.77 9.48 -4.37
CA SER A 82 -1.89 10.63 -3.47
C SER A 82 -1.75 11.95 -4.25
N LYS A 83 -2.11 13.07 -3.62
CA LYS A 83 -1.96 14.38 -4.26
C LYS A 83 -0.52 14.68 -4.71
N ASN A 84 0.46 14.24 -3.96
CA ASN A 84 1.87 14.46 -4.28
C ASN A 84 2.46 13.41 -5.25
N GLN A 85 1.73 12.34 -5.54
CA GLN A 85 2.04 11.27 -6.50
C GLN A 85 3.35 10.50 -6.25
N ASN A 86 4.05 10.78 -5.18
CA ASN A 86 5.32 10.13 -4.82
C ASN A 86 5.50 10.08 -3.30
N THR A 87 4.42 9.86 -2.56
CA THR A 87 4.50 9.63 -1.12
C THR A 87 4.92 8.20 -0.82
N LEU A 88 5.34 7.94 0.42
CA LEU A 88 5.65 6.57 0.86
C LEU A 88 4.48 5.60 0.61
N ALA A 89 3.23 6.08 0.71
CA ALA A 89 2.05 5.28 0.39
C ALA A 89 2.00 4.90 -1.09
N ASP A 90 2.29 5.85 -1.99
CA ASP A 90 2.31 5.60 -3.44
C ASP A 90 3.40 4.59 -3.81
N GLN A 91 4.59 4.77 -3.29
CA GLN A 91 5.74 3.88 -3.54
C GLN A 91 5.47 2.47 -3.01
N ALA A 92 5.00 2.33 -1.78
CA ALA A 92 4.70 1.05 -1.17
C ALA A 92 3.61 0.29 -1.92
N LEU A 93 2.51 0.96 -2.29
CA LEU A 93 1.43 0.32 -3.03
C LEU A 93 1.87 -0.04 -4.45
N SER A 94 2.56 0.86 -5.14
CA SER A 94 3.09 0.60 -6.49
C SER A 94 4.00 -0.63 -6.50
N SER A 95 4.95 -0.72 -5.57
CA SER A 95 5.86 -1.87 -5.44
C SER A 95 5.11 -3.18 -5.15
N ALA A 96 4.02 -3.14 -4.37
CA ALA A 96 3.25 -4.32 -4.02
C ALA A 96 2.36 -4.84 -5.15
N ILE A 97 1.98 -3.98 -6.11
CA ILE A 97 1.08 -4.36 -7.21
C ILE A 97 1.74 -4.39 -8.58
N ILE A 98 2.96 -3.87 -8.72
CA ILE A 98 3.71 -3.93 -9.99
C ILE A 98 3.87 -5.39 -10.43
N GLY A 99 3.63 -5.67 -11.71
CA GLY A 99 3.67 -7.04 -12.23
C GLY A 99 2.42 -7.89 -11.93
N LYS A 100 1.46 -7.41 -11.12
CA LYS A 100 0.17 -8.08 -10.96
C LYS A 100 -0.67 -7.93 -12.23
N LYS A 101 -1.52 -8.92 -12.48
CA LYS A 101 -2.41 -8.92 -13.64
C LYS A 101 -3.31 -7.70 -13.64
N ASN A 102 -3.37 -7.00 -14.79
CA ASN A 102 -4.25 -5.85 -15.00
C ASN A 102 -4.07 -4.72 -13.97
N PHE A 103 -2.85 -4.47 -13.48
CA PHE A 103 -2.64 -3.32 -12.61
C PHE A 103 -2.75 -2.00 -13.39
N LYS A 104 -3.31 -0.99 -12.74
CA LYS A 104 -3.48 0.35 -13.29
C LYS A 104 -3.15 1.39 -12.23
N THR A 105 -2.53 2.48 -12.66
CA THR A 105 -2.29 3.66 -11.83
C THR A 105 -3.13 4.82 -12.35
N TYR A 106 -3.81 5.49 -11.44
CA TYR A 106 -4.67 6.63 -11.69
C TYR A 106 -4.11 7.87 -11.01
N SER A 107 -4.16 8.98 -11.71
CA SER A 107 -3.80 10.28 -11.15
C SER A 107 -4.71 10.65 -9.96
N PHE A 108 -4.21 11.44 -9.02
CA PHE A 108 -5.03 12.04 -7.98
C PHE A 108 -6.23 12.84 -8.52
N LEU A 109 -6.15 13.34 -9.74
CA LEU A 109 -7.27 14.05 -10.38
C LEU A 109 -8.46 13.13 -10.68
N GLU A 110 -8.24 11.82 -10.73
CA GLU A 110 -9.27 10.79 -10.93
C GLU A 110 -9.80 10.21 -9.62
N ARG A 111 -9.46 10.84 -8.50
CA ARG A 111 -9.98 10.49 -7.17
C ARG A 111 -11.50 10.64 -7.09
N GLY A 112 -12.14 9.85 -6.27
CA GLY A 112 -13.59 9.91 -6.08
C GLY A 112 -14.05 9.51 -4.68
N SER A 113 -13.14 9.05 -3.82
CA SER A 113 -13.43 8.57 -2.48
C SER A 113 -12.71 9.42 -1.39
N ASP A 114 -12.54 8.91 -0.19
CA ASP A 114 -12.05 9.64 0.97
C ASP A 114 -10.59 10.12 0.87
N GLU A 115 -9.77 9.60 -0.05
CA GLU A 115 -8.45 10.14 -0.33
C GLU A 115 -8.49 11.65 -0.65
N ARG A 116 -9.59 12.13 -1.23
CA ARG A 116 -9.81 13.57 -1.49
C ARG A 116 -9.83 14.43 -0.22
N GLN A 117 -10.31 13.85 0.89
CA GLN A 117 -10.39 14.56 2.19
C GLN A 117 -9.03 14.55 2.88
N TYR A 118 -8.39 13.38 2.97
CA TYR A 118 -7.09 13.20 3.61
C TYR A 118 -5.95 13.91 2.89
N CYS A 119 -6.03 14.03 1.57
CA CYS A 119 -5.06 14.76 0.73
C CYS A 119 -5.46 16.20 0.43
N SER A 120 -6.47 16.76 1.11
CA SER A 120 -6.87 18.16 0.94
C SER A 120 -5.74 19.12 1.32
N PRO A 121 -5.66 20.34 0.75
CA PRO A 121 -4.49 21.22 0.84
C PRO A 121 -3.98 21.51 2.25
N LEU A 122 -4.88 21.67 3.22
CA LEU A 122 -4.50 22.01 4.61
C LEU A 122 -4.10 20.78 5.44
N ILE A 123 -4.45 19.59 5.01
CA ILE A 123 -4.15 18.32 5.68
C ILE A 123 -3.00 17.62 4.97
N ASN A 124 -3.15 17.32 3.68
CA ASN A 124 -2.16 16.74 2.77
C ASN A 124 -1.38 15.56 3.38
N LEU A 125 -2.10 14.55 3.84
CA LEU A 125 -1.49 13.33 4.37
C LEU A 125 -0.91 12.48 3.24
N PRO A 126 0.16 11.71 3.50
CA PRO A 126 0.72 10.73 2.57
C PRO A 126 -0.19 9.50 2.48
N LEU A 127 -1.31 9.65 1.76
CA LEU A 127 -2.35 8.64 1.65
C LEU A 127 -2.76 8.46 0.19
N CYS A 128 -2.82 7.21 -0.27
CA CYS A 128 -3.30 6.84 -1.60
C CYS A 128 -4.52 5.90 -1.52
N GLY A 129 -5.22 5.73 -2.63
CA GLY A 129 -6.32 4.78 -2.75
C GLY A 129 -5.86 3.43 -3.29
N PHE A 130 -6.36 2.35 -2.70
CA PHE A 130 -6.23 0.99 -3.23
C PHE A 130 -7.60 0.40 -3.51
N SER A 131 -7.79 -0.07 -4.73
CA SER A 131 -8.96 -0.82 -5.15
C SER A 131 -8.54 -2.02 -6.02
N ARG A 132 -9.42 -3.02 -6.14
CA ARG A 132 -9.32 -3.99 -7.23
C ARG A 132 -9.82 -3.30 -8.50
N SER A 133 -11.08 -3.41 -8.84
CA SER A 133 -11.66 -2.51 -9.85
C SER A 133 -11.93 -1.14 -9.23
N LYS A 134 -11.37 -0.09 -9.86
CA LYS A 134 -11.62 1.28 -9.40
C LYS A 134 -13.11 1.61 -9.52
N TYR A 135 -13.64 2.32 -8.54
CA TYR A 135 -15.00 2.89 -8.60
C TYR A 135 -15.23 3.62 -9.94
N HIS A 136 -16.46 3.59 -10.44
CA HIS A 136 -16.90 4.05 -11.77
C HIS A 136 -16.38 3.24 -12.97
N GLU A 137 -15.52 2.23 -12.80
CA GLU A 137 -14.96 1.46 -13.92
C GLU A 137 -15.56 0.04 -14.07
N PHE A 138 -16.45 -0.37 -13.20
CA PHE A 138 -17.16 -1.65 -13.34
C PHE A 138 -18.68 -1.43 -13.38
N LYS A 139 -19.36 -2.29 -14.14
CA LYS A 139 -20.79 -2.13 -14.47
C LYS A 139 -21.70 -2.29 -13.25
N GLU A 140 -21.25 -3.03 -12.27
CA GLU A 140 -21.97 -3.34 -11.04
C GLU A 140 -21.93 -2.17 -10.04
N TYR A 141 -21.02 -1.21 -10.25
CA TYR A 141 -20.83 -0.07 -9.35
C TYR A 141 -22.14 0.73 -9.16
N HIS A 142 -22.51 0.94 -7.91
CA HIS A 142 -23.73 1.63 -7.48
C HIS A 142 -25.03 1.03 -8.03
N THR A 143 -25.05 -0.28 -8.24
CA THR A 143 -26.24 -1.05 -8.64
C THR A 143 -26.48 -2.24 -7.70
N ASP A 144 -27.66 -2.86 -7.79
CA ASP A 144 -28.00 -4.10 -7.09
C ASP A 144 -27.15 -5.31 -7.50
N LYS A 145 -26.37 -5.17 -8.56
CA LYS A 145 -25.42 -6.19 -9.03
C LYS A 145 -24.10 -6.18 -8.25
N ASP A 146 -23.81 -5.13 -7.48
CA ASP A 146 -22.71 -5.12 -6.52
C ASP A 146 -23.10 -5.93 -5.27
N ASN A 147 -23.14 -7.22 -5.41
CA ASN A 147 -23.57 -8.18 -4.40
C ASN A 147 -22.51 -9.29 -4.21
N LEU A 148 -22.81 -10.30 -3.40
CA LEU A 148 -21.86 -11.37 -3.07
C LEU A 148 -21.45 -12.24 -4.27
N ASN A 149 -22.17 -12.21 -5.40
CA ASN A 149 -21.77 -12.91 -6.61
C ASN A 149 -20.69 -12.15 -7.40
N PHE A 150 -20.53 -10.85 -7.18
CA PHE A 150 -19.53 -10.03 -7.83
C PHE A 150 -18.16 -10.10 -7.14
N ILE A 151 -18.15 -10.19 -5.82
CA ILE A 151 -16.92 -10.37 -5.04
C ILE A 151 -16.50 -11.85 -5.00
N SER A 152 -15.23 -12.09 -4.70
CA SER A 152 -14.72 -13.47 -4.56
C SER A 152 -13.80 -13.61 -3.36
N LYS A 153 -13.69 -14.83 -2.85
CA LYS A 153 -12.72 -15.17 -1.81
C LYS A 153 -11.30 -14.82 -2.26
N GLU A 154 -10.96 -15.19 -3.50
CA GLU A 154 -9.65 -14.91 -4.09
C GLU A 154 -9.38 -13.39 -4.20
N GLY A 155 -10.39 -12.59 -4.60
CA GLY A 155 -10.29 -11.13 -4.67
C GLY A 155 -9.95 -10.51 -3.31
N LEU A 156 -10.65 -10.93 -2.26
CA LEU A 156 -10.41 -10.50 -0.89
C LEU A 156 -9.03 -10.94 -0.38
N GLU A 157 -8.67 -12.22 -0.56
CA GLU A 157 -7.38 -12.77 -0.13
C GLU A 157 -6.21 -12.06 -0.81
N ASN A 158 -6.28 -11.85 -2.13
CA ASN A 158 -5.27 -11.11 -2.88
C ASN A 158 -5.12 -9.67 -2.40
N SER A 159 -6.21 -9.01 -2.02
CA SER A 159 -6.16 -7.65 -1.45
C SER A 159 -5.51 -7.63 -0.06
N ILE A 160 -5.80 -8.64 0.76
CA ILE A 160 -5.16 -8.83 2.06
C ILE A 160 -3.66 -9.07 1.87
N ASP A 161 -3.25 -9.89 0.91
CA ASP A 161 -1.85 -10.22 0.66
C ASP A 161 -1.05 -9.02 0.17
N VAL A 162 -1.61 -8.16 -0.69
CA VAL A 162 -1.00 -6.88 -1.07
C VAL A 162 -0.73 -6.03 0.17
N MET A 163 -1.72 -5.85 1.03
CA MET A 163 -1.56 -5.01 2.22
C MET A 163 -0.63 -5.64 3.27
N LYS A 164 -0.62 -6.96 3.41
CA LYS A 164 0.34 -7.66 4.27
C LYS A 164 1.76 -7.48 3.79
N SER A 165 2.02 -7.60 2.49
CA SER A 165 3.36 -7.41 1.93
C SER A 165 3.91 -6.01 2.21
N ILE A 166 3.05 -4.98 2.17
CA ILE A 166 3.42 -3.61 2.55
C ILE A 166 3.73 -3.53 4.05
N ILE A 167 2.89 -4.10 4.91
CA ILE A 167 3.11 -4.12 6.36
C ILE A 167 4.43 -4.84 6.69
N ASP A 168 4.69 -5.99 6.07
CA ASP A 168 5.91 -6.76 6.29
C ASP A 168 7.17 -6.00 5.85
N SER A 169 7.09 -5.26 4.75
CA SER A 169 8.17 -4.39 4.30
C SER A 169 8.47 -3.30 5.33
N PHE A 170 7.45 -2.68 5.92
CA PHE A 170 7.62 -1.68 6.97
C PHE A 170 8.23 -2.28 8.24
N GLU A 171 7.74 -3.43 8.67
CA GLU A 171 8.21 -4.09 9.90
C GLU A 171 9.58 -4.76 9.74
N SER A 172 9.99 -5.14 8.52
CA SER A 172 11.32 -5.71 8.29
C SER A 172 12.41 -4.65 8.34
N SER A 173 12.47 -3.76 7.39
CA SER A 173 13.45 -2.67 7.33
C SER A 173 13.03 -1.58 6.35
N LEU A 174 12.16 -0.68 6.79
CA LEU A 174 11.72 0.42 5.93
C LEU A 174 12.89 1.34 5.54
N PHE A 175 13.79 1.63 6.48
CA PHE A 175 14.99 2.45 6.27
C PHE A 175 16.22 1.59 6.56
N PRO A 176 16.74 0.86 5.57
CA PRO A 176 17.90 0.01 5.77
C PRO A 176 19.14 0.86 6.12
N LYS A 177 19.95 0.36 7.07
CA LYS A 177 21.17 1.03 7.51
C LYS A 177 22.34 0.08 7.47
N SER A 178 23.37 0.45 6.72
CA SER A 178 24.65 -0.28 6.69
C SER A 178 25.43 -0.07 7.97
N ASN A 179 26.08 -1.12 8.43
CA ASN A 179 27.05 -1.07 9.51
C ASN A 179 28.52 -1.03 8.99
N PHE A 180 28.70 -0.87 7.70
CA PHE A 180 30.01 -0.86 7.04
C PHE A 180 30.37 0.57 6.63
N PHE A 181 31.65 0.92 6.73
CA PHE A 181 32.16 2.21 6.25
C PHE A 181 32.44 2.24 4.74
N CYS A 182 32.65 1.07 4.15
CA CYS A 182 32.93 0.91 2.73
C CYS A 182 32.08 -0.23 2.17
N GLU A 183 31.98 -0.31 0.85
CA GLU A 183 31.34 -1.42 0.20
C GLU A 183 32.02 -2.75 0.61
N PRO A 184 31.27 -3.73 1.15
CA PRO A 184 31.86 -4.98 1.62
C PRO A 184 32.34 -5.85 0.44
N MET A 185 33.44 -6.57 0.64
CA MET A 185 33.94 -7.53 -0.35
C MET A 185 32.97 -8.73 -0.45
N MET A 186 32.04 -8.61 -1.38
CA MET A 186 30.94 -9.58 -1.54
C MET A 186 31.43 -10.97 -1.99
N SER A 187 32.52 -11.05 -2.75
CA SER A 187 33.13 -12.32 -3.17
C SER A 187 33.60 -13.17 -2.00
N LYS A 188 34.16 -12.56 -0.94
CA LYS A 188 34.52 -13.29 0.29
C LYS A 188 33.32 -13.88 1.04
N ARG A 189 32.13 -13.44 0.73
CA ARG A 189 30.88 -13.85 1.37
C ARG A 189 30.02 -14.77 0.50
N ASN A 190 30.58 -15.25 -0.61
CA ASN A 190 29.89 -16.04 -1.62
C ASN A 190 28.61 -15.37 -2.16
N MET A 191 28.60 -14.03 -2.20
CA MET A 191 27.47 -13.23 -2.66
C MET A 191 27.62 -12.74 -4.10
N TYR A 192 28.80 -12.97 -4.71
CA TYR A 192 29.04 -12.73 -6.12
C TYR A 192 29.25 -14.08 -6.84
N PRO A 193 28.88 -14.16 -8.12
CA PRO A 193 29.20 -15.31 -8.94
C PRO A 193 30.74 -15.44 -9.08
N THR A 194 31.21 -16.66 -9.23
CA THR A 194 32.64 -16.95 -9.47
C THR A 194 33.08 -16.41 -10.84
N THR A 195 34.36 -16.12 -10.99
CA THR A 195 35.00 -15.50 -12.17
C THR A 195 34.78 -16.22 -13.52
N SER A 196 34.24 -17.42 -13.51
CA SER A 196 33.93 -18.21 -14.73
C SER A 196 32.58 -17.91 -15.38
N MET A 197 31.79 -16.96 -14.84
CA MET A 197 30.51 -16.55 -15.46
C MET A 197 30.73 -15.42 -16.45
N ASN A 198 30.74 -15.72 -17.73
CA ASN A 198 30.87 -14.75 -18.82
C ASN A 198 29.63 -13.82 -19.04
N ASN A 199 28.55 -13.98 -18.27
CA ASN A 199 27.27 -13.33 -18.54
C ASN A 199 26.98 -12.11 -17.65
N GLY A 200 27.97 -11.51 -17.01
CA GLY A 200 27.77 -10.35 -16.14
C GLY A 200 27.10 -10.71 -14.80
N TYR A 201 26.69 -9.70 -14.06
CA TYR A 201 25.99 -9.88 -12.79
C TYR A 201 24.50 -10.18 -13.02
N THR A 202 23.96 -11.12 -12.23
CA THR A 202 22.51 -11.37 -12.21
C THR A 202 21.76 -10.21 -11.57
N SER A 203 20.46 -10.09 -11.85
CA SER A 203 19.58 -9.08 -11.24
C SER A 203 19.67 -9.07 -9.71
N ASP A 204 19.73 -10.25 -9.08
CA ASP A 204 19.85 -10.40 -7.63
C ASP A 204 21.16 -9.82 -7.07
N VAL A 205 22.27 -9.97 -7.80
CA VAL A 205 23.57 -9.40 -7.41
C VAL A 205 23.53 -7.88 -7.51
N LEU A 206 22.96 -7.36 -8.60
CA LEU A 206 22.80 -5.91 -8.79
C LEU A 206 21.90 -5.32 -7.70
N LEU A 207 20.76 -5.94 -7.43
CA LEU A 207 19.84 -5.51 -6.38
C LEU A 207 20.52 -5.47 -4.99
N ARG A 208 21.26 -6.52 -4.62
CA ARG A 208 22.01 -6.55 -3.34
C ARG A 208 23.02 -5.42 -3.25
N ARG A 209 23.76 -5.18 -4.33
CA ARG A 209 24.73 -4.08 -4.40
C ARG A 209 24.05 -2.73 -4.21
N ASP A 210 22.94 -2.50 -4.89
CA ASP A 210 22.22 -1.25 -4.85
C ASP A 210 21.57 -1.03 -3.47
N VAL A 211 20.95 -2.05 -2.88
CA VAL A 211 20.44 -1.98 -1.50
C VAL A 211 21.57 -1.62 -0.51
N ILE A 212 22.76 -2.23 -0.63
CA ILE A 212 23.87 -1.92 0.25
C ILE A 212 24.37 -0.47 0.05
N ALA A 213 24.47 -0.03 -1.20
CA ALA A 213 24.96 1.31 -1.53
C ALA A 213 24.07 2.43 -0.98
N TYR A 214 22.76 2.21 -0.99
CA TYR A 214 21.78 3.20 -0.51
C TYR A 214 21.27 2.97 0.90
N SER A 215 21.82 2.00 1.64
CA SER A 215 21.46 1.72 3.05
C SER A 215 22.06 2.74 4.00
N ASP A 216 21.60 3.99 3.90
CA ASP A 216 22.09 5.14 4.71
C ASP A 216 21.28 5.35 6.02
N GLY A 217 20.20 4.59 6.21
CA GLY A 217 19.27 4.70 7.32
C GLY A 217 18.25 5.84 7.17
N LYS A 218 18.19 6.49 6.00
CA LYS A 218 17.26 7.60 5.69
C LYS A 218 16.44 7.35 4.43
N THR A 219 17.05 6.71 3.44
CA THR A 219 16.39 6.32 2.19
C THR A 219 15.54 5.08 2.44
N ASP A 220 14.27 5.15 2.08
CA ASP A 220 13.36 4.01 2.27
C ASP A 220 13.59 2.92 1.22
N ILE A 221 13.18 1.69 1.57
CA ILE A 221 13.43 0.50 0.73
C ILE A 221 12.74 0.58 -0.63
N PHE A 222 11.59 1.23 -0.73
CA PHE A 222 10.84 1.35 -2.00
C PHE A 222 11.49 2.34 -2.97
N THR A 223 12.26 3.31 -2.46
CA THR A 223 13.09 4.22 -3.27
C THR A 223 14.35 3.52 -3.79
N ILE A 224 14.85 2.51 -3.05
CA ILE A 224 16.10 1.80 -3.39
C ILE A 224 15.87 0.74 -4.49
N ILE A 225 14.70 0.12 -4.52
CA ILE A 225 14.34 -0.96 -5.45
C ILE A 225 13.45 -0.45 -6.56
#